data_347335c745333c7638c2fb2ae180352a
#
_entry.id   347335c745333c7638c2fb2ae180352a
#
_cell.length_a   1.000
_cell.length_b   1.000
_cell.length_c   1.000
_cell.angle_alpha   90.00
_cell.angle_beta   90.00
_cell.angle_gamma   90.00
#
_symmetry.space_group_name_H-M   'P 1'
#
loop_
_entity.id
_entity.type
_entity.pdbx_description
1 polymer ?
#
loop_
_entity_poly.entity_id
_entity_poly.type
_entity_poly.pdbx_seq_one_letter_code
_entity_poly.pdbx_strand_id
1 'polypeptide(L)'
;MGGTLLGAAGMSENKVVSLDAWRDFNDAAPQADPFDIEPDPEQIAVFLDVVFGYCEGWVPLRGFVDKGQGIDGRPHNAWIEIDDSLLEKAVSFAGWAAREGAAFYVVPGTVAETGKAKAADVQQMQTVLVDLDAGDIAAKLDHLIRHLGEPTLLVESGGRTPDGLDKLHVWWRLSEPAEGEDIALLCRLRGDIAVKVGGDTHFRSAHQPIRLAGSVYHKGGFKRLVNIRRHSPRVEVHLRDFAEAVADM
;
A
#
# COMPACT_ATOMS: atom_id res chain seq x y z
N MET A 1 24.52 50.34 -6.79
CA MET A 1 23.19 50.17 -7.43
C MET A 1 23.23 48.79 -8.13
N GLY A 2 22.44 47.88 -7.75
CA GLY A 2 22.36 46.54 -8.35
C GLY A 2 21.67 45.59 -7.40
N GLY A 3 20.35 45.69 -7.32
CA GLY A 3 19.55 44.74 -6.54
C GLY A 3 19.44 43.45 -7.28
N THR A 4 19.88 42.37 -6.67
CA THR A 4 19.68 41.01 -7.15
C THR A 4 18.40 40.48 -6.52
N LEU A 5 17.39 40.27 -7.35
CA LEU A 5 16.14 39.62 -6.98
C LEU A 5 16.42 38.14 -6.71
N LEU A 6 16.13 37.71 -5.50
CA LEU A 6 16.05 36.33 -5.12
C LEU A 6 14.90 35.65 -5.90
N GLY A 7 15.28 34.71 -6.75
CA GLY A 7 14.35 33.83 -7.46
C GLY A 7 13.61 32.96 -6.49
N ALA A 8 12.30 32.93 -6.63
CA ALA A 8 11.41 32.02 -5.92
C ALA A 8 11.81 30.57 -6.17
N ALA A 9 12.00 29.82 -5.09
CA ALA A 9 12.18 28.38 -5.15
C ALA A 9 10.91 27.75 -5.75
N GLY A 10 11.06 27.18 -6.95
CA GLY A 10 9.99 26.47 -7.62
C GLY A 10 9.50 25.31 -6.78
N MET A 11 8.21 25.30 -6.50
CA MET A 11 7.52 24.14 -5.95
C MET A 11 7.71 22.98 -6.95
N SER A 12 8.29 21.90 -6.47
CA SER A 12 8.48 20.67 -7.25
C SER A 12 7.11 20.13 -7.66
N GLU A 13 6.74 20.27 -8.92
CA GLU A 13 5.55 19.65 -9.49
C GLU A 13 5.70 18.12 -9.40
N ASN A 14 4.77 17.47 -8.71
CA ASN A 14 4.62 16.02 -8.75
C ASN A 14 4.33 15.62 -10.20
N LYS A 15 5.22 14.86 -10.82
CA LYS A 15 5.01 14.37 -12.18
C LYS A 15 3.90 13.33 -12.15
N VAL A 16 2.69 13.72 -12.56
CA VAL A 16 1.59 12.80 -12.84
C VAL A 16 1.85 12.19 -14.21
N VAL A 17 2.00 10.89 -14.27
CA VAL A 17 2.13 10.15 -15.53
C VAL A 17 0.76 9.55 -15.84
N SER A 18 0.27 9.70 -17.08
CA SER A 18 -0.99 9.09 -17.48
C SER A 18 -0.89 7.56 -17.49
N LEU A 19 -1.99 6.88 -17.18
CA LEU A 19 -2.04 5.42 -17.23
C LEU A 19 -1.82 4.87 -18.64
N ASP A 20 -2.19 5.64 -19.69
CA ASP A 20 -1.92 5.28 -21.06
C ASP A 20 -0.41 5.26 -21.35
N ALA A 21 0.36 6.18 -20.79
CA ALA A 21 1.81 6.16 -20.91
C ALA A 21 2.45 4.92 -20.24
N TRP A 22 1.84 4.37 -19.19
CA TRP A 22 2.24 3.11 -18.58
C TRP A 22 1.93 1.92 -19.49
N ARG A 23 0.77 1.93 -20.14
CA ARG A 23 0.35 0.89 -21.08
C ARG A 23 1.29 0.85 -22.28
N ASP A 24 1.55 1.99 -22.92
CA ASP A 24 2.47 2.11 -24.06
C ASP A 24 3.89 1.65 -23.71
N PHE A 25 4.36 1.95 -22.50
CA PHE A 25 5.65 1.47 -22.01
C PHE A 25 5.67 -0.06 -21.85
N ASN A 26 4.60 -0.66 -21.32
CA ASN A 26 4.50 -2.10 -21.15
C ASN A 26 4.50 -2.84 -22.51
N ASP A 27 3.82 -2.30 -23.51
CA ASP A 27 3.75 -2.89 -24.87
C ASP A 27 5.10 -2.80 -25.60
N ALA A 28 5.94 -1.81 -25.26
CA ALA A 28 7.25 -1.59 -25.89
C ALA A 28 8.41 -2.27 -25.11
N ALA A 29 8.13 -2.95 -23.99
CA ALA A 29 9.18 -3.51 -23.13
C ALA A 29 9.92 -4.69 -23.81
N PRO A 30 11.26 -4.81 -23.62
CA PRO A 30 11.99 -6.00 -24.06
C PRO A 30 11.45 -7.26 -23.35
N GLN A 31 11.59 -8.42 -24.01
CA GLN A 31 11.18 -9.70 -23.39
C GLN A 31 11.82 -9.84 -22.01
N ALA A 32 10.99 -10.15 -21.00
CA ALA A 32 11.44 -10.35 -19.65
C ALA A 32 12.49 -11.47 -19.57
N ASP A 33 13.50 -11.30 -18.72
CA ASP A 33 14.43 -12.39 -18.38
C ASP A 33 13.59 -13.51 -17.73
N PRO A 34 13.63 -14.75 -18.22
CA PRO A 34 12.85 -15.86 -17.69
C PRO A 34 13.17 -16.18 -16.21
N PHE A 35 14.22 -15.59 -15.66
CA PHE A 35 14.57 -15.67 -14.24
C PHE A 35 14.19 -14.41 -13.44
N ASP A 36 13.58 -13.41 -14.09
CA ASP A 36 13.12 -12.22 -13.38
C ASP A 36 11.78 -12.49 -12.68
N ILE A 37 11.58 -11.83 -11.54
CA ILE A 37 10.34 -11.94 -10.78
C ILE A 37 9.35 -10.96 -11.40
N GLU A 38 8.23 -11.48 -11.88
CA GLU A 38 7.12 -10.70 -12.42
C GLU A 38 6.02 -10.49 -11.37
N PRO A 39 5.21 -9.43 -11.53
CA PRO A 39 4.01 -9.26 -10.74
C PRO A 39 3.02 -10.43 -10.93
N ASP A 40 2.29 -10.74 -9.89
CA ASP A 40 1.26 -11.78 -9.86
C ASP A 40 -0.14 -11.13 -9.93
N PRO A 41 -0.83 -11.20 -11.09
CA PRO A 41 -2.14 -10.58 -11.27
C PRO A 41 -3.23 -11.17 -10.37
N GLU A 42 -3.14 -12.45 -10.00
CA GLU A 42 -4.14 -13.10 -9.13
C GLU A 42 -4.02 -12.54 -7.70
N GLN A 43 -2.81 -12.39 -7.18
CA GLN A 43 -2.59 -11.78 -5.88
C GLN A 43 -2.94 -10.28 -5.88
N ILE A 44 -2.68 -9.58 -6.98
CA ILE A 44 -3.12 -8.17 -7.14
C ILE A 44 -4.65 -8.10 -7.05
N ALA A 45 -5.37 -8.98 -7.75
CA ALA A 45 -6.84 -9.02 -7.72
C ALA A 45 -7.38 -9.25 -6.30
N VAL A 46 -6.84 -10.24 -5.58
CA VAL A 46 -7.21 -10.52 -4.19
C VAL A 46 -6.95 -9.31 -3.29
N PHE A 47 -5.79 -8.67 -3.44
CA PHE A 47 -5.45 -7.50 -2.63
C PHE A 47 -6.41 -6.32 -2.89
N LEU A 48 -6.71 -6.04 -4.16
CA LEU A 48 -7.62 -4.96 -4.54
C LEU A 48 -9.04 -5.21 -4.01
N ASP A 49 -9.55 -6.45 -4.10
CA ASP A 49 -10.85 -6.82 -3.52
C ASP A 49 -10.88 -6.59 -2.01
N VAL A 50 -9.88 -7.10 -1.28
CA VAL A 50 -9.84 -6.95 0.19
C VAL A 50 -9.72 -5.50 0.62
N VAL A 51 -8.94 -4.69 -0.09
CA VAL A 51 -8.61 -3.32 0.37
C VAL A 51 -9.57 -2.27 -0.19
N PHE A 52 -10.20 -2.52 -1.34
CA PHE A 52 -11.02 -1.53 -2.04
C PHE A 52 -12.36 -2.04 -2.57
N GLY A 53 -12.69 -3.34 -2.43
CA GLY A 53 -13.86 -3.96 -3.08
C GLY A 53 -15.21 -3.36 -2.71
N TYR A 54 -15.31 -2.62 -1.59
CA TYR A 54 -16.52 -1.88 -1.17
C TYR A 54 -16.37 -0.37 -1.31
N CYS A 55 -15.21 0.10 -1.76
CA CYS A 55 -14.94 1.53 -1.92
C CYS A 55 -15.28 2.02 -3.33
N GLU A 56 -15.46 3.33 -3.44
CA GLU A 56 -15.63 4.06 -4.70
C GLU A 56 -14.56 5.14 -4.83
N GLY A 57 -14.44 5.74 -6.02
CA GLY A 57 -13.52 6.85 -6.30
C GLY A 57 -12.17 6.41 -6.84
N TRP A 58 -11.10 7.09 -6.46
CA TRP A 58 -9.77 6.93 -7.05
C TRP A 58 -8.78 6.36 -6.05
N VAL A 59 -8.04 5.33 -6.44
CA VAL A 59 -6.94 4.72 -5.65
C VAL A 59 -5.63 5.45 -5.99
N PRO A 60 -4.98 6.13 -5.02
CA PRO A 60 -3.68 6.75 -5.26
C PRO A 60 -2.55 5.71 -5.24
N LEU A 61 -1.77 5.66 -6.31
CA LEU A 61 -0.60 4.80 -6.47
C LEU A 61 0.69 5.57 -6.30
N ARG A 62 1.73 4.88 -5.83
CA ARG A 62 3.09 5.41 -5.65
C ARG A 62 4.12 4.40 -6.14
N GLY A 63 5.00 4.83 -7.03
CA GLY A 63 6.22 4.11 -7.37
C GLY A 63 7.43 4.81 -6.75
N PHE A 64 8.19 4.11 -5.91
CA PHE A 64 9.42 4.63 -5.31
C PHE A 64 10.62 3.91 -5.88
N VAL A 65 11.55 4.64 -6.47
CA VAL A 65 12.83 4.13 -6.95
C VAL A 65 13.90 4.34 -5.88
N ASP A 66 14.71 3.34 -5.63
CA ASP A 66 15.81 3.44 -4.64
C ASP A 66 16.80 4.54 -5.05
N LYS A 67 17.20 5.34 -4.07
CA LYS A 67 18.23 6.38 -4.25
C LYS A 67 19.53 5.74 -4.72
N GLY A 68 20.03 6.18 -5.88
CA GLY A 68 21.33 5.73 -6.42
C GLY A 68 21.24 4.93 -7.71
N GLN A 69 20.08 4.61 -8.22
CA GLN A 69 19.93 3.89 -9.51
C GLN A 69 19.84 4.80 -10.75
N GLY A 70 20.22 6.07 -10.63
CA GLY A 70 20.32 7.00 -11.78
C GLY A 70 18.99 7.55 -12.29
N ILE A 71 17.86 7.17 -11.69
CA ILE A 71 16.55 7.71 -11.96
C ILE A 71 16.26 8.82 -10.94
N ASP A 72 15.65 9.92 -11.40
CA ASP A 72 15.24 11.03 -10.53
C ASP A 72 14.42 10.46 -9.35
N GLY A 73 14.94 10.49 -8.13
CA GLY A 73 14.40 9.84 -6.93
C GLY A 73 13.06 10.40 -6.44
N ARG A 74 12.25 10.97 -7.34
CA ARG A 74 10.89 11.44 -7.07
C ARG A 74 9.89 10.28 -7.16
N PRO A 75 8.88 10.23 -6.29
CA PRO A 75 7.83 9.24 -6.41
C PRO A 75 7.07 9.41 -7.73
N HIS A 76 6.83 8.31 -8.42
CA HIS A 76 5.91 8.26 -9.54
C HIS A 76 4.50 8.08 -8.97
N ASN A 77 3.61 9.05 -9.25
CA ASN A 77 2.27 9.07 -8.73
C ASN A 77 1.28 8.82 -9.86
N ALA A 78 0.30 7.94 -9.61
CA ALA A 78 -0.84 7.73 -10.49
C ALA A 78 -2.11 7.58 -9.64
N TRP A 79 -3.26 7.67 -10.29
CA TRP A 79 -4.57 7.45 -9.69
C TRP A 79 -5.35 6.55 -10.62
N ILE A 80 -5.93 5.46 -10.10
CA ILE A 80 -6.82 4.59 -10.83
C ILE A 80 -8.22 4.69 -10.26
N GLU A 81 -9.21 4.83 -11.14
CA GLU A 81 -10.61 4.77 -10.76
C GLU A 81 -11.00 3.34 -10.39
N ILE A 82 -11.87 3.21 -9.39
CA ILE A 82 -12.48 1.91 -9.07
C ILE A 82 -13.59 1.66 -10.08
N ASP A 83 -13.21 1.00 -11.18
CA ASP A 83 -14.07 0.56 -12.27
C ASP A 83 -13.61 -0.83 -12.76
N ASP A 84 -14.24 -1.35 -13.81
CA ASP A 84 -13.92 -2.66 -14.40
C ASP A 84 -12.46 -2.76 -14.90
N SER A 85 -11.77 -1.65 -15.08
CA SER A 85 -10.37 -1.59 -15.53
C SER A 85 -9.34 -1.50 -14.39
N LEU A 86 -9.79 -1.45 -13.12
CA LEU A 86 -8.93 -1.29 -11.94
C LEU A 86 -7.80 -2.33 -11.91
N LEU A 87 -8.13 -3.61 -12.09
CA LEU A 87 -7.15 -4.69 -12.06
C LEU A 87 -6.13 -4.57 -13.21
N GLU A 88 -6.59 -4.37 -14.45
CA GLU A 88 -5.72 -4.21 -15.61
C GLU A 88 -4.71 -3.07 -15.42
N LYS A 89 -5.19 -1.92 -14.96
CA LYS A 89 -4.36 -0.75 -14.71
C LYS A 89 -3.37 -0.97 -13.56
N ALA A 90 -3.78 -1.64 -12.49
CA ALA A 90 -2.89 -1.96 -11.36
C ALA A 90 -1.79 -2.95 -11.78
N VAL A 91 -2.12 -3.98 -12.55
CA VAL A 91 -1.16 -4.95 -13.12
C VAL A 91 -0.18 -4.23 -14.05
N SER A 92 -0.67 -3.34 -14.92
CA SER A 92 0.17 -2.53 -15.81
C SER A 92 1.17 -1.67 -15.04
N PHE A 93 0.72 -1.00 -13.96
CA PHE A 93 1.60 -0.21 -13.11
C PHE A 93 2.62 -1.09 -12.36
N ALA A 94 2.20 -2.26 -11.87
CA ALA A 94 3.10 -3.22 -11.22
C ALA A 94 4.19 -3.72 -12.17
N GLY A 95 3.83 -4.03 -13.41
CA GLY A 95 4.76 -4.43 -14.47
C GLY A 95 5.79 -3.34 -14.79
N TRP A 96 5.33 -2.10 -14.93
CA TRP A 96 6.24 -0.97 -15.08
C TRP A 96 7.18 -0.85 -13.86
N ALA A 97 6.65 -0.88 -12.64
CA ALA A 97 7.45 -0.73 -11.43
C ALA A 97 8.53 -1.82 -11.32
N ALA A 98 8.18 -3.07 -11.68
CA ALA A 98 9.12 -4.19 -11.69
C ALA A 98 10.28 -3.97 -12.67
N ARG A 99 10.01 -3.47 -13.89
CA ARG A 99 11.04 -3.18 -14.91
C ARG A 99 11.93 -2.01 -14.54
N GLU A 100 11.35 -0.95 -13.97
CA GLU A 100 12.10 0.24 -13.54
C GLU A 100 12.82 0.06 -12.19
N GLY A 101 12.71 -1.09 -11.55
CA GLY A 101 13.27 -1.32 -10.23
C GLY A 101 12.59 -0.46 -9.14
N ALA A 102 11.35 -0.06 -9.35
CA ALA A 102 10.56 0.71 -8.41
C ALA A 102 9.75 -0.19 -7.47
N ALA A 103 9.66 0.17 -6.20
CA ALA A 103 8.72 -0.47 -5.28
C ALA A 103 7.33 0.13 -5.47
N PHE A 104 6.32 -0.71 -5.61
CA PHE A 104 4.93 -0.32 -5.83
C PHE A 104 4.14 -0.23 -4.52
N TYR A 105 3.52 0.91 -4.29
CA TYR A 105 2.70 1.19 -3.12
C TYR A 105 1.34 1.76 -3.51
N VAL A 106 0.35 1.53 -2.65
CA VAL A 106 -0.96 2.18 -2.71
C VAL A 106 -1.23 2.93 -1.40
N VAL A 107 -1.97 4.00 -1.45
CA VAL A 107 -2.64 4.54 -0.26
C VAL A 107 -3.84 3.64 0.02
N PRO A 108 -3.97 3.03 1.22
CA PRO A 108 -5.06 2.10 1.54
C PRO A 108 -6.36 2.84 1.89
N GLY A 109 -6.80 3.66 0.97
CA GLY A 109 -8.01 4.48 1.00
C GLY A 109 -8.19 5.20 -0.31
N THR A 110 -9.41 5.63 -0.61
CA THR A 110 -9.75 6.30 -1.87
C THR A 110 -9.91 7.79 -1.71
N VAL A 111 -9.80 8.52 -2.81
CA VAL A 111 -9.99 9.98 -2.89
C VAL A 111 -11.04 10.31 -3.96
N ALA A 112 -11.69 11.49 -3.84
CA ALA A 112 -12.74 11.89 -4.76
C ALA A 112 -12.23 12.29 -6.14
N GLU A 113 -10.97 12.74 -6.25
CA GLU A 113 -10.40 13.24 -7.51
C GLU A 113 -8.89 12.97 -7.61
N THR A 114 -8.40 12.90 -8.83
CA THR A 114 -6.97 12.73 -9.11
C THR A 114 -6.16 13.94 -8.64
N GLY A 115 -4.84 13.75 -8.42
CA GLY A 115 -3.95 14.81 -7.92
C GLY A 115 -4.01 15.01 -6.41
N LYS A 116 -4.99 14.43 -5.72
CA LYS A 116 -5.17 14.47 -4.27
C LYS A 116 -4.69 13.17 -3.64
N ALA A 117 -4.04 13.22 -2.50
CA ALA A 117 -3.66 12.04 -1.72
C ALA A 117 -3.04 12.39 -0.36
N LYS A 118 -3.44 13.51 0.24
CA LYS A 118 -3.14 13.83 1.64
C LYS A 118 -4.14 13.13 2.55
N ALA A 119 -3.85 13.07 3.85
CA ALA A 119 -4.75 12.44 4.81
C ALA A 119 -6.18 13.03 4.80
N ALA A 120 -6.30 14.33 4.61
CA ALA A 120 -7.59 15.02 4.54
C ALA A 120 -8.36 14.80 3.21
N ASP A 121 -7.70 14.26 2.19
CA ASP A 121 -8.32 13.98 0.90
C ASP A 121 -8.95 12.59 0.85
N VAL A 122 -8.61 11.70 1.80
CA VAL A 122 -9.13 10.33 1.86
C VAL A 122 -10.60 10.35 2.23
N GLN A 123 -11.42 9.70 1.39
CA GLN A 123 -12.89 9.66 1.51
C GLN A 123 -13.41 8.35 2.07
N GLN A 124 -12.76 7.22 1.72
CA GLN A 124 -13.18 5.90 2.17
C GLN A 124 -11.96 5.03 2.49
N MET A 125 -12.10 4.18 3.50
CA MET A 125 -11.11 3.17 3.89
C MET A 125 -11.82 1.89 4.32
N GLN A 126 -11.43 0.75 3.75
CA GLN A 126 -12.12 -0.52 3.98
C GLN A 126 -11.43 -1.44 4.97
N THR A 127 -10.17 -1.16 5.34
CA THR A 127 -9.37 -2.13 6.11
C THR A 127 -8.69 -1.51 7.31
N VAL A 128 -8.67 -2.24 8.43
CA VAL A 128 -7.68 -2.04 9.50
C VAL A 128 -6.43 -2.82 9.11
N LEU A 129 -5.25 -2.21 9.28
CA LEU A 129 -3.97 -2.85 8.97
C LEU A 129 -2.93 -2.59 10.05
N VAL A 130 -1.99 -3.52 10.17
CA VAL A 130 -0.79 -3.41 11.01
C VAL A 130 0.42 -3.88 10.22
N ASP A 131 1.50 -3.10 10.23
CA ASP A 131 2.80 -3.47 9.66
C ASP A 131 3.72 -3.99 10.78
N LEU A 132 4.11 -5.25 10.69
CA LEU A 132 5.02 -5.94 11.60
C LEU A 132 6.39 -6.04 10.94
N ASP A 133 7.28 -5.10 11.26
CA ASP A 133 8.57 -4.94 10.58
C ASP A 133 9.80 -5.18 11.46
N ALA A 134 9.63 -5.47 12.75
CA ALA A 134 10.71 -5.67 13.71
C ALA A 134 10.31 -6.59 14.87
N GLY A 135 11.32 -7.16 15.54
CA GLY A 135 11.17 -8.04 16.70
C GLY A 135 10.61 -9.42 16.34
N ASP A 136 10.00 -10.09 17.31
CA ASP A 136 9.41 -11.42 17.11
C ASP A 136 8.06 -11.31 16.37
N ILE A 137 8.14 -11.39 15.04
CA ILE A 137 6.98 -11.27 14.14
C ILE A 137 5.94 -12.37 14.42
N ALA A 138 6.39 -13.60 14.75
CA ALA A 138 5.48 -14.72 14.99
C ALA A 138 4.68 -14.51 16.29
N ALA A 139 5.37 -14.16 17.38
CA ALA A 139 4.71 -13.87 18.65
C ALA A 139 3.73 -12.68 18.56
N LYS A 140 4.08 -11.65 17.80
CA LYS A 140 3.20 -10.49 17.55
C LYS A 140 1.96 -10.90 16.76
N LEU A 141 2.12 -11.70 15.71
CA LEU A 141 1.00 -12.22 14.91
C LEU A 141 0.07 -13.09 15.77
N ASP A 142 0.63 -14.02 16.57
CA ASP A 142 -0.14 -14.87 17.46
C ASP A 142 -0.91 -14.04 18.52
N HIS A 143 -0.31 -12.98 19.01
CA HIS A 143 -0.98 -12.04 19.94
C HIS A 143 -2.15 -11.34 19.24
N LEU A 144 -1.95 -10.82 18.03
CA LEU A 144 -3.01 -10.18 17.26
C LEU A 144 -4.18 -11.15 16.99
N ILE A 145 -3.89 -12.36 16.53
CA ILE A 145 -4.93 -13.37 16.23
C ILE A 145 -5.72 -13.73 17.50
N ARG A 146 -5.05 -13.86 18.63
CA ARG A 146 -5.69 -14.21 19.91
C ARG A 146 -6.68 -13.15 20.38
N HIS A 147 -6.38 -11.88 20.17
CA HIS A 147 -7.19 -10.75 20.65
C HIS A 147 -8.17 -10.21 19.63
N LEU A 148 -7.78 -10.19 18.34
CA LEU A 148 -8.53 -9.55 17.27
C LEU A 148 -9.14 -10.55 16.29
N GLY A 149 -8.89 -11.85 16.47
CA GLY A 149 -9.33 -12.89 15.55
C GLY A 149 -8.47 -13.02 14.30
N GLU A 150 -8.81 -13.99 13.46
CA GLU A 150 -8.11 -14.26 12.20
C GLU A 150 -8.15 -13.05 11.27
N PRO A 151 -7.01 -12.68 10.65
CA PRO A 151 -7.01 -11.61 9.65
C PRO A 151 -7.65 -12.07 8.33
N THR A 152 -8.26 -11.12 7.62
CA THR A 152 -8.76 -11.35 6.26
C THR A 152 -7.61 -11.62 5.30
N LEU A 153 -6.49 -10.88 5.45
CA LEU A 153 -5.33 -11.02 4.58
C LEU A 153 -4.03 -10.91 5.38
N LEU A 154 -3.09 -11.80 5.09
CA LEU A 154 -1.72 -11.76 5.61
C LEU A 154 -0.74 -11.71 4.45
N VAL A 155 0.07 -10.66 4.39
CA VAL A 155 0.99 -10.38 3.28
C VAL A 155 2.43 -10.35 3.77
N GLU A 156 3.32 -11.09 3.12
CA GLU A 156 4.78 -10.95 3.23
C GLU A 156 5.21 -9.73 2.42
N SER A 157 5.67 -8.69 3.09
CA SER A 157 5.96 -7.39 2.44
C SER A 157 7.19 -7.39 1.51
N GLY A 158 7.86 -8.55 1.35
CA GLY A 158 9.12 -8.70 0.64
C GLY A 158 10.35 -8.29 1.45
N GLY A 159 10.19 -7.50 2.50
CA GLY A 159 11.25 -7.14 3.43
C GLY A 159 11.55 -8.24 4.44
N ARG A 160 12.77 -8.20 5.02
CA ARG A 160 13.16 -9.10 6.12
C ARG A 160 13.67 -8.31 7.31
N THR A 161 13.50 -8.88 8.49
CA THR A 161 14.16 -8.41 9.73
C THR A 161 15.66 -8.71 9.67
N PRO A 162 16.47 -8.12 10.56
CA PRO A 162 17.90 -8.48 10.64
C PRO A 162 18.15 -9.98 10.88
N ASP A 163 17.23 -10.66 11.58
CA ASP A 163 17.29 -12.10 11.86
C ASP A 163 16.77 -12.96 10.70
N GLY A 164 16.42 -12.35 9.55
CA GLY A 164 15.98 -13.05 8.35
C GLY A 164 14.52 -13.44 8.29
N LEU A 165 13.69 -13.01 9.26
CA LEU A 165 12.24 -13.27 9.27
C LEU A 165 11.53 -12.35 8.27
N ASP A 166 10.50 -12.87 7.61
CA ASP A 166 9.69 -12.07 6.71
C ASP A 166 8.84 -11.04 7.48
N LYS A 167 8.87 -9.79 7.02
CA LYS A 167 8.01 -8.72 7.53
C LYS A 167 6.61 -8.90 7.01
N LEU A 168 5.61 -8.64 7.86
CA LEU A 168 4.20 -8.94 7.57
C LEU A 168 3.34 -7.69 7.61
N HIS A 169 2.40 -7.59 6.66
CA HIS A 169 1.24 -6.74 6.77
C HIS A 169 0.03 -7.60 7.13
N VAL A 170 -0.67 -7.24 8.20
CA VAL A 170 -1.84 -7.95 8.71
C VAL A 170 -3.07 -7.09 8.50
N TRP A 171 -4.12 -7.64 7.86
CA TRP A 171 -5.27 -6.88 7.41
C TRP A 171 -6.58 -7.51 7.86
N TRP A 172 -7.49 -6.68 8.35
CA TRP A 172 -8.89 -7.05 8.62
C TRP A 172 -9.79 -6.17 7.73
N ARG A 173 -10.59 -6.81 6.86
CA ARG A 173 -11.57 -6.12 6.03
C ARG A 173 -12.77 -5.74 6.89
N LEU A 174 -13.23 -4.51 6.76
CA LEU A 174 -14.48 -4.06 7.35
C LEU A 174 -15.65 -4.57 6.51
N SER A 175 -16.80 -4.83 7.16
CA SER A 175 -18.07 -5.20 6.51
C SER A 175 -18.66 -4.07 5.66
N GLU A 176 -18.21 -2.83 5.88
CA GLU A 176 -18.54 -1.63 5.12
C GLU A 176 -17.38 -0.64 5.17
N PRO A 177 -17.19 0.24 4.17
CA PRO A 177 -16.13 1.25 4.20
C PRO A 177 -16.33 2.24 5.34
N ALA A 178 -15.23 2.61 6.00
CA ALA A 178 -15.21 3.74 6.92
C ALA A 178 -15.21 5.05 6.13
N GLU A 179 -16.10 5.96 6.47
CA GLU A 179 -16.27 7.28 5.88
C GLU A 179 -16.33 8.37 6.96
N GLY A 180 -16.07 9.62 6.58
CA GLY A 180 -16.21 10.76 7.49
C GLY A 180 -15.46 10.57 8.80
N GLU A 181 -16.17 10.61 9.93
CA GLU A 181 -15.58 10.47 11.27
C GLU A 181 -15.03 9.07 11.55
N ASP A 182 -15.56 8.03 10.89
CA ASP A 182 -15.11 6.65 11.05
C ASP A 182 -13.70 6.43 10.48
N ILE A 183 -13.25 7.22 9.50
CA ILE A 183 -11.86 7.23 9.05
C ILE A 183 -10.92 7.61 10.20
N ALA A 184 -11.28 8.60 11.00
CA ALA A 184 -10.48 9.01 12.15
C ALA A 184 -10.41 7.91 13.23
N LEU A 185 -11.51 7.21 13.47
CA LEU A 185 -11.56 6.03 14.35
C LEU A 185 -10.64 4.93 13.81
N LEU A 186 -10.80 4.55 12.54
CA LEU A 186 -10.00 3.52 11.89
C LEU A 186 -8.49 3.84 11.97
N CYS A 187 -8.09 5.06 11.64
CA CYS A 187 -6.70 5.51 11.72
C CYS A 187 -6.16 5.46 13.16
N ARG A 188 -6.96 5.84 14.14
CA ARG A 188 -6.60 5.69 15.56
C ARG A 188 -6.38 4.23 15.92
N LEU A 189 -7.29 3.33 15.56
CA LEU A 189 -7.16 1.89 15.82
C LEU A 189 -5.88 1.31 15.23
N ARG A 190 -5.54 1.63 13.98
CA ARG A 190 -4.26 1.23 13.37
C ARG A 190 -3.07 1.65 14.22
N GLY A 191 -3.08 2.89 14.72
CA GLY A 191 -2.02 3.40 15.59
C GLY A 191 -1.98 2.72 16.96
N ASP A 192 -3.13 2.48 17.57
CA ASP A 192 -3.23 1.89 18.90
C ASP A 192 -2.79 0.42 18.89
N ILE A 193 -3.21 -0.35 17.88
CA ILE A 193 -2.72 -1.72 17.69
C ILE A 193 -1.20 -1.73 17.48
N ALA A 194 -0.68 -0.86 16.59
CA ALA A 194 0.76 -0.77 16.34
C ALA A 194 1.55 -0.48 17.63
N VAL A 195 1.06 0.42 18.50
CA VAL A 195 1.68 0.69 19.80
C VAL A 195 1.66 -0.54 20.68
N LYS A 196 0.51 -1.22 20.79
CA LYS A 196 0.33 -2.39 21.69
C LYS A 196 1.22 -3.57 21.28
N VAL A 197 1.46 -3.79 19.98
CA VAL A 197 2.30 -4.91 19.49
C VAL A 197 3.72 -4.49 19.07
N GLY A 198 4.05 -3.21 19.12
CA GLY A 198 5.33 -2.71 18.61
C GLY A 198 5.45 -2.84 17.09
N GLY A 199 4.39 -2.51 16.35
CA GLY A 199 4.35 -2.37 14.90
C GLY A 199 4.68 -0.94 14.45
N ASP A 200 4.60 -0.69 13.12
CA ASP A 200 4.81 0.64 12.56
C ASP A 200 3.62 1.57 12.82
N THR A 201 3.86 2.64 13.59
CA THR A 201 2.83 3.62 13.97
C THR A 201 2.49 4.64 12.87
N HIS A 202 3.21 4.67 11.74
CA HIS A 202 2.95 5.60 10.64
C HIS A 202 1.57 5.38 10.01
N PHE A 203 1.03 4.14 10.10
CA PHE A 203 -0.31 3.79 9.60
C PHE A 203 -1.48 4.41 10.40
N ARG A 204 -1.19 5.15 11.47
CA ARG A 204 -2.15 6.08 12.07
C ARG A 204 -2.59 7.18 11.08
N SER A 205 -1.82 7.43 10.03
CA SER A 205 -2.19 8.37 8.98
C SER A 205 -2.92 7.69 7.82
N ALA A 206 -4.07 8.25 7.42
CA ALA A 206 -4.92 7.71 6.36
C ALA A 206 -4.19 7.57 5.00
N HIS A 207 -3.19 8.43 4.74
CA HIS A 207 -2.48 8.48 3.45
C HIS A 207 -1.13 7.76 3.45
N GLN A 208 -0.79 7.02 4.52
CA GLN A 208 0.46 6.26 4.57
C GLN A 208 0.46 5.15 3.51
N PRO A 209 1.39 5.18 2.52
CA PRO A 209 1.42 4.18 1.48
C PRO A 209 1.89 2.82 2.01
N ILE A 210 1.33 1.75 1.48
CA ILE A 210 1.73 0.38 1.77
C ILE A 210 1.95 -0.39 0.48
N ARG A 211 2.82 -1.40 0.50
CA ARG A 211 3.09 -2.22 -0.69
C ARG A 211 1.87 -3.02 -1.09
N LEU A 212 1.62 -3.05 -2.40
CA LEU A 212 0.55 -3.83 -2.99
C LEU A 212 1.00 -5.29 -3.11
N ALA A 213 0.22 -6.24 -2.60
CA ALA A 213 0.49 -7.66 -2.76
C ALA A 213 0.40 -8.06 -4.24
N GLY A 214 1.23 -9.02 -4.65
CA GLY A 214 1.40 -9.40 -6.06
C GLY A 214 2.38 -8.51 -6.83
N SER A 215 2.85 -7.39 -6.24
CA SER A 215 3.90 -6.56 -6.84
C SER A 215 5.30 -7.05 -6.49
N VAL A 216 6.32 -6.51 -7.15
CA VAL A 216 7.72 -6.86 -6.89
C VAL A 216 8.35 -5.88 -5.90
N TYR A 217 8.88 -6.42 -4.83
CA TYR A 217 9.70 -5.69 -3.88
C TYR A 217 11.09 -5.46 -4.46
N HIS A 218 11.53 -4.20 -4.44
CA HIS A 218 12.89 -3.80 -4.79
C HIS A 218 13.53 -3.03 -3.64
N LYS A 219 14.65 -3.49 -3.13
CA LYS A 219 15.47 -2.73 -2.17
C LYS A 219 16.87 -3.36 -2.03
N GLY A 220 17.91 -2.51 -2.11
CA GLY A 220 19.26 -2.96 -1.86
C GLY A 220 19.77 -4.06 -2.82
N GLY A 221 19.29 -4.06 -4.07
CA GLY A 221 19.63 -5.07 -5.08
C GLY A 221 18.86 -6.40 -4.96
N PHE A 222 17.95 -6.52 -4.00
CA PHE A 222 17.11 -7.71 -3.85
C PHE A 222 15.75 -7.49 -4.50
N LYS A 223 15.28 -8.53 -5.21
CA LYS A 223 13.93 -8.61 -5.75
C LYS A 223 13.17 -9.76 -5.07
N ARG A 224 11.91 -9.54 -4.72
CA ARG A 224 10.99 -10.55 -4.17
C ARG A 224 9.57 -10.21 -4.53
N LEU A 225 8.71 -11.22 -4.63
CA LEU A 225 7.26 -10.97 -4.69
C LEU A 225 6.77 -10.46 -3.32
N VAL A 226 5.93 -9.45 -3.32
CA VAL A 226 5.09 -9.09 -2.16
C VAL A 226 3.96 -10.11 -2.11
N ASN A 227 4.09 -11.12 -1.27
CA ASN A 227 3.35 -12.36 -1.40
C ASN A 227 2.19 -12.47 -0.42
N ILE A 228 1.03 -12.92 -0.88
CA ILE A 228 -0.09 -13.28 -0.01
C ILE A 228 0.22 -14.62 0.65
N ARG A 229 0.48 -14.60 1.96
CA ARG A 229 0.71 -15.80 2.75
C ARG A 229 -0.59 -16.50 3.15
N ARG A 230 -1.67 -15.73 3.39
CA ARG A 230 -3.00 -16.24 3.77
C ARG A 230 -4.07 -15.28 3.29
N HIS A 231 -5.15 -15.83 2.78
CA HIS A 231 -6.38 -15.10 2.47
C HIS A 231 -7.57 -15.87 3.06
N SER A 232 -8.36 -15.18 3.87
CA SER A 232 -9.56 -15.69 4.55
C SER A 232 -10.78 -14.87 4.09
N PRO A 233 -11.33 -15.14 2.89
CA PRO A 233 -12.29 -14.24 2.22
C PRO A 233 -13.63 -14.06 2.96
N ARG A 234 -13.92 -14.93 3.94
CA ARG A 234 -15.15 -14.85 4.75
C ARG A 234 -14.97 -14.07 6.05
N VAL A 235 -13.75 -13.63 6.34
CA VAL A 235 -13.45 -12.86 7.55
C VAL A 235 -13.67 -11.40 7.25
N GLU A 236 -14.66 -10.83 7.90
CA GLU A 236 -14.96 -9.41 7.94
C GLU A 236 -15.24 -8.99 9.39
N VAL A 237 -14.98 -7.74 9.70
CA VAL A 237 -15.18 -7.20 11.04
C VAL A 237 -16.01 -5.91 10.97
N HIS A 238 -16.83 -5.69 11.97
CA HIS A 238 -17.53 -4.41 12.13
C HIS A 238 -16.61 -3.43 12.87
N LEU A 239 -16.49 -2.18 12.38
CA LEU A 239 -15.51 -1.22 12.90
C LEU A 239 -15.64 -0.97 14.41
N ARG A 240 -16.89 -0.86 14.93
CA ARG A 240 -17.13 -0.59 16.35
C ARG A 240 -16.79 -1.78 17.24
N ASP A 241 -17.19 -2.99 16.82
CA ASP A 241 -16.89 -4.22 17.57
C ASP A 241 -15.37 -4.47 17.59
N PHE A 242 -14.70 -4.18 16.46
CA PHE A 242 -13.25 -4.27 16.38
C PHE A 242 -12.55 -3.25 17.29
N ALA A 243 -13.13 -2.05 17.43
CA ALA A 243 -12.62 -1.04 18.36
C ALA A 243 -12.71 -1.48 19.83
N GLU A 244 -13.77 -2.17 20.21
CA GLU A 244 -13.90 -2.77 21.55
C GLU A 244 -12.84 -3.85 21.77
N ALA A 245 -12.66 -4.77 20.82
CA ALA A 245 -11.61 -5.78 20.90
C ALA A 245 -10.20 -5.19 21.02
N VAL A 246 -9.92 -4.10 20.30
CA VAL A 246 -8.64 -3.36 20.43
C VAL A 246 -8.48 -2.72 21.81
N ALA A 247 -9.56 -2.22 22.42
CA ALA A 247 -9.51 -1.65 23.76
C ALA A 247 -9.15 -2.71 24.82
N ASP A 248 -9.66 -3.93 24.66
CA ASP A 248 -9.45 -5.06 25.56
C ASP A 248 -8.10 -5.80 25.32
N MET A 249 -7.41 -5.53 24.23
CA MET A 249 -6.09 -6.08 23.89
C MET A 249 -4.99 -5.46 24.79
#